data_5a6074f3826efae120b166cba5788a2e
#
_entry.id   5a6074f3826efae120b166cba5788a2e
#
_cell.length_a   1.000
_cell.length_b   1.000
_cell.length_c   1.000
_cell.angle_alpha   90.00
_cell.angle_beta   90.00
_cell.angle_gamma   90.00
#
_symmetry.space_group_name_H-M   'P 1'
#
loop_
_entity.id
_entity.type
_entity.pdbx_description
1 polymer ?
#
loop_
_entity_poly.entity_id
_entity_poly.type
_entity_poly.pdbx_seq_one_letter_code
_entity_poly.pdbx_strand_id
1 'polypeptide(L)'
;MDIESFPNEIFLELFDYINGIDLFRAFYGLNSRFNNLLYKQFRTYHFQFASISKFYFDLICQQHIPFIADKIVGICLSESYNTPEQINLFLSYIPSWNQFTCLRTLSLSNIPSLEILLKLLDICHQLCNLTHLRLSLLYLRISRPELQPVINNIWSLPKLIRCDFDIGISLDLFCLPTTISSTLQYLSVKGHHLEWKQINRLFKSTPCLTHLSIYMAI
;
A
#
# COMPACT_ATOMS: atom_id res chain seq x y z
N MET A 1 -10.64 16.71 33.56
CA MET A 1 -10.63 17.50 32.32
C MET A 1 -11.43 16.69 31.33
N ASP A 2 -12.51 17.25 30.82
CA ASP A 2 -13.37 16.56 29.88
C ASP A 2 -12.75 16.66 28.46
N ILE A 3 -12.55 15.52 27.82
CA ILE A 3 -11.96 15.47 26.46
C ILE A 3 -12.85 16.22 25.46
N GLU A 4 -14.16 16.24 25.70
CA GLU A 4 -15.11 16.93 24.82
C GLU A 4 -14.98 18.48 24.86
N SER A 5 -14.26 19.03 25.85
CA SER A 5 -14.04 20.47 25.95
C SER A 5 -13.00 21.02 24.96
N PHE A 6 -12.19 20.14 24.32
CA PHE A 6 -11.20 20.60 23.36
C PHE A 6 -11.83 21.06 22.04
N PRO A 7 -11.24 22.08 21.37
CA PRO A 7 -11.69 22.52 20.04
C PRO A 7 -11.49 21.45 18.96
N ASN A 8 -12.26 21.53 17.87
CA ASN A 8 -12.20 20.57 16.76
C ASN A 8 -10.82 20.47 16.11
N GLU A 9 -10.11 21.60 16.05
CA GLU A 9 -8.79 21.72 15.44
C GLU A 9 -7.77 20.81 16.14
N ILE A 10 -7.85 20.72 17.47
CA ILE A 10 -6.96 19.83 18.26
C ILE A 10 -7.25 18.37 17.94
N PHE A 11 -8.52 17.98 17.77
CA PHE A 11 -8.85 16.62 17.36
C PHE A 11 -8.39 16.32 15.94
N LEU A 12 -8.54 17.25 15.01
CA LEU A 12 -8.11 17.04 13.63
C LEU A 12 -6.59 16.88 13.54
N GLU A 13 -5.82 17.66 14.29
CA GLU A 13 -4.36 17.47 14.41
C GLU A 13 -4.00 16.13 15.06
N LEU A 14 -4.71 15.73 16.11
CA LEU A 14 -4.50 14.42 16.76
C LEU A 14 -4.78 13.26 15.79
N PHE A 15 -5.82 13.36 14.98
CA PHE A 15 -6.24 12.33 14.05
C PHE A 15 -5.18 12.01 12.99
N ASP A 16 -4.34 12.97 12.61
CA ASP A 16 -3.23 12.75 11.67
C ASP A 16 -2.18 11.75 12.17
N TYR A 17 -2.08 11.55 13.49
CA TYR A 17 -1.14 10.62 14.12
C TYR A 17 -1.74 9.24 14.41
N ILE A 18 -3.04 9.05 14.17
CA ILE A 18 -3.74 7.83 14.53
C ILE A 18 -4.11 7.05 13.26
N ASN A 19 -3.90 5.74 13.29
CA ASN A 19 -4.38 4.85 12.22
C ASN A 19 -5.91 4.96 12.08
N GLY A 20 -6.41 5.00 10.85
CA GLY A 20 -7.82 5.13 10.55
C GLY A 20 -8.72 4.12 11.28
N ILE A 21 -8.23 2.89 11.49
CA ILE A 21 -8.96 1.86 12.24
C ILE A 21 -9.19 2.29 13.69
N ASP A 22 -8.13 2.77 14.35
CA ASP A 22 -8.18 3.18 15.75
C ASP A 22 -8.98 4.47 15.91
N LEU A 23 -8.98 5.36 14.91
CA LEU A 23 -9.86 6.52 14.87
C LEU A 23 -11.33 6.12 14.91
N PHE A 24 -11.76 5.20 14.05
CA PHE A 24 -13.15 4.75 14.05
C PHE A 24 -13.50 3.99 15.33
N ARG A 25 -12.60 3.17 15.86
CA ARG A 25 -12.81 2.47 17.13
C ARG A 25 -12.94 3.40 18.33
N ALA A 26 -12.18 4.48 18.36
CA ALA A 26 -12.12 5.40 19.50
C ALA A 26 -13.24 6.46 19.46
N PHE A 27 -13.61 6.95 18.28
CA PHE A 27 -14.42 8.16 18.15
C PHE A 27 -15.76 7.96 17.43
N TYR A 28 -15.89 6.90 16.61
CA TYR A 28 -17.17 6.65 15.91
C TYR A 28 -18.27 6.25 16.89
N GLY A 29 -19.43 6.90 16.78
CA GLY A 29 -20.60 6.60 17.59
C GLY A 29 -20.58 7.24 18.98
N LEU A 30 -19.52 7.94 19.41
CA LEU A 30 -19.52 8.63 20.70
C LEU A 30 -20.59 9.74 20.74
N ASN A 31 -20.60 10.61 19.74
CA ASN A 31 -21.64 11.62 19.55
C ASN A 31 -21.60 12.18 18.11
N SER A 32 -22.55 13.05 17.78
CA SER A 32 -22.68 13.66 16.45
C SER A 32 -21.48 14.54 16.06
N ARG A 33 -20.83 15.18 17.04
CA ARG A 33 -19.62 16.00 16.83
C ARG A 33 -18.48 15.15 16.29
N PHE A 34 -18.12 14.03 16.95
CA PHE A 34 -17.03 13.16 16.50
C PHE A 34 -17.34 12.47 15.17
N ASN A 35 -18.58 12.05 14.95
CA ASN A 35 -18.99 11.54 13.64
C ASN A 35 -18.82 12.58 12.53
N ASN A 36 -19.16 13.86 12.80
CA ASN A 36 -18.93 14.94 11.85
C ASN A 36 -17.42 15.20 11.60
N LEU A 37 -16.58 15.15 12.65
CA LEU A 37 -15.13 15.26 12.51
C LEU A 37 -14.60 14.14 11.60
N LEU A 38 -14.94 12.90 11.86
CA LEU A 38 -14.50 11.75 11.07
C LEU A 38 -14.96 11.86 9.61
N TYR A 39 -16.25 11.98 9.34
CA TYR A 39 -16.75 11.86 7.97
C TYR A 39 -16.65 13.12 7.14
N LYS A 40 -16.75 14.31 7.73
CA LYS A 40 -16.83 15.56 6.96
C LYS A 40 -15.57 16.40 7.02
N GLN A 41 -14.91 16.49 8.17
CA GLN A 41 -13.81 17.45 8.37
C GLN A 41 -12.44 16.80 8.16
N PHE A 42 -12.20 15.61 8.69
CA PHE A 42 -10.92 14.94 8.52
C PHE A 42 -10.69 14.47 7.07
N ARG A 43 -9.45 14.59 6.56
CA ARG A 43 -9.15 14.48 5.12
C ARG A 43 -8.05 13.50 4.76
N THR A 44 -7.33 12.94 5.73
CA THR A 44 -6.09 12.19 5.48
C THR A 44 -6.08 10.85 6.21
N TYR A 45 -6.83 9.88 5.70
CA TYR A 45 -6.86 8.56 6.32
C TYR A 45 -5.72 7.67 5.86
N HIS A 46 -5.06 7.03 6.84
CA HIS A 46 -4.15 5.91 6.65
C HIS A 46 -4.72 4.66 7.31
N PHE A 47 -4.90 3.61 6.54
CA PHE A 47 -5.41 2.34 7.05
C PHE A 47 -4.31 1.27 7.06
N GLN A 48 -3.95 0.82 8.26
CA GLN A 48 -3.02 -0.28 8.50
C GLN A 48 -3.80 -1.53 8.90
N PHE A 49 -4.18 -2.35 7.95
CA PHE A 49 -4.98 -3.55 8.21
C PHE A 49 -4.16 -4.77 8.65
N ALA A 50 -2.83 -4.69 8.65
CA ALA A 50 -2.00 -5.78 9.15
C ALA A 50 -2.35 -6.13 10.60
N SER A 51 -2.58 -7.42 10.87
CA SER A 51 -2.89 -7.96 12.20
C SER A 51 -4.21 -7.49 12.84
N ILE A 52 -5.09 -6.88 12.09
CA ILE A 52 -6.45 -6.55 12.58
C ILE A 52 -7.32 -7.81 12.64
N SER A 53 -8.28 -7.85 13.56
CA SER A 53 -9.28 -8.93 13.56
C SER A 53 -10.27 -8.80 12.39
N LYS A 54 -10.76 -9.93 11.89
CA LYS A 54 -11.73 -9.96 10.79
C LYS A 54 -12.96 -9.08 11.06
N PHE A 55 -13.47 -9.07 12.29
CA PHE A 55 -14.61 -8.24 12.68
C PHE A 55 -14.38 -6.75 12.38
N TYR A 56 -13.27 -6.19 12.83
CA TYR A 56 -12.97 -4.77 12.58
C TYR A 56 -12.61 -4.49 11.11
N PHE A 57 -11.99 -5.45 10.45
CA PHE A 57 -11.73 -5.35 9.01
C PHE A 57 -13.03 -5.23 8.21
N ASP A 58 -13.98 -6.15 8.44
CA ASP A 58 -15.28 -6.16 7.77
C ASP A 58 -16.06 -4.88 8.08
N LEU A 59 -16.08 -4.46 9.36
CA LEU A 59 -16.75 -3.24 9.79
C LEU A 59 -16.22 -2.01 9.04
N ILE A 60 -14.91 -1.82 9.03
CA ILE A 60 -14.27 -0.66 8.37
C ILE A 60 -14.51 -0.69 6.86
N CYS A 61 -14.29 -1.84 6.22
CA CYS A 61 -14.40 -1.96 4.77
C CYS A 61 -15.82 -1.78 4.26
N GLN A 62 -16.82 -2.30 4.98
CA GLN A 62 -18.22 -2.25 4.54
C GLN A 62 -18.95 -0.99 4.99
N GLN A 63 -18.68 -0.50 6.19
CA GLN A 63 -19.45 0.59 6.77
C GLN A 63 -18.80 1.97 6.68
N HIS A 64 -17.46 2.05 6.58
CA HIS A 64 -16.77 3.33 6.66
C HIS A 64 -16.06 3.71 5.36
N ILE A 65 -15.30 2.82 4.74
CA ILE A 65 -14.54 3.11 3.51
C ILE A 65 -15.44 3.70 2.41
N PRO A 66 -16.64 3.22 2.12
CA PRO A 66 -17.47 3.78 1.04
C PRO A 66 -17.76 5.27 1.18
N PHE A 67 -17.73 5.81 2.41
CA PHE A 67 -18.03 7.22 2.68
C PHE A 67 -16.80 8.13 2.74
N ILE A 68 -15.59 7.55 2.77
CA ILE A 68 -14.32 8.29 2.95
C ILE A 68 -13.25 7.87 1.96
N ALA A 69 -13.57 7.07 0.96
CA ALA A 69 -12.60 6.54 0.01
C ALA A 69 -11.77 7.63 -0.67
N ASP A 70 -12.40 8.76 -0.99
CA ASP A 70 -11.77 9.95 -1.58
C ASP A 70 -10.79 10.68 -0.64
N LYS A 71 -10.78 10.34 0.65
CA LYS A 71 -9.91 10.92 1.69
C LYS A 71 -8.79 9.97 2.12
N ILE A 72 -8.79 8.75 1.61
CA ILE A 72 -7.79 7.74 1.96
C ILE A 72 -6.52 8.00 1.16
N VAL A 73 -5.41 8.23 1.87
CA VAL A 73 -4.09 8.50 1.28
C VAL A 73 -3.13 7.32 1.39
N GLY A 74 -3.41 6.38 2.29
CA GLY A 74 -2.58 5.19 2.48
C GLY A 74 -3.38 3.95 2.88
N ILE A 75 -3.08 2.83 2.24
CA ILE A 75 -3.64 1.51 2.56
C ILE A 75 -2.50 0.50 2.70
N CYS A 76 -2.54 -0.27 3.79
CA CYS A 76 -1.67 -1.41 4.00
C CYS A 76 -2.52 -2.67 4.21
N LEU A 77 -2.37 -3.66 3.33
CA LEU A 77 -3.01 -4.97 3.39
C LEU A 77 -1.97 -6.06 3.59
N SER A 78 -2.29 -7.04 4.40
CA SER A 78 -1.41 -8.18 4.67
C SER A 78 -2.23 -9.41 5.02
N GLU A 79 -2.02 -10.50 4.28
CA GLU A 79 -2.57 -11.78 4.73
C GLU A 79 -2.03 -12.11 6.12
N SER A 80 -2.91 -12.45 7.05
CA SER A 80 -2.55 -12.83 8.41
C SER A 80 -3.51 -13.87 8.98
N TYR A 81 -3.08 -14.55 10.04
CA TYR A 81 -3.95 -15.49 10.76
C TYR A 81 -5.20 -14.81 11.37
N ASN A 82 -5.10 -13.53 11.71
CA ASN A 82 -6.20 -12.77 12.31
C ASN A 82 -7.26 -12.38 11.28
N THR A 83 -6.86 -12.22 10.01
CA THR A 83 -7.76 -11.93 8.91
C THR A 83 -7.32 -12.74 7.69
N PRO A 84 -7.70 -14.03 7.63
CA PRO A 84 -7.46 -14.85 6.45
C PRO A 84 -8.16 -14.25 5.23
N GLU A 85 -7.55 -14.41 4.06
CA GLU A 85 -8.07 -13.90 2.79
C GLU A 85 -8.31 -12.38 2.76
N GLN A 86 -7.59 -11.62 3.58
CA GLN A 86 -7.77 -10.17 3.74
C GLN A 86 -7.77 -9.44 2.40
N ILE A 87 -6.82 -9.75 1.53
CA ILE A 87 -6.68 -9.10 0.22
C ILE A 87 -7.89 -9.44 -0.66
N ASN A 88 -8.32 -10.70 -0.71
CA ASN A 88 -9.49 -11.12 -1.49
C ASN A 88 -10.78 -10.48 -0.96
N LEU A 89 -10.93 -10.43 0.36
CA LEU A 89 -12.07 -9.78 1.00
C LEU A 89 -12.08 -8.28 0.68
N PHE A 90 -10.93 -7.61 0.76
CA PHE A 90 -10.85 -6.19 0.40
C PHE A 90 -11.27 -5.96 -1.04
N LEU A 91 -10.77 -6.77 -1.97
CA LEU A 91 -11.17 -6.71 -3.39
C LEU A 91 -12.67 -6.96 -3.60
N SER A 92 -13.28 -7.82 -2.80
CA SER A 92 -14.72 -8.11 -2.88
C SER A 92 -15.59 -6.99 -2.32
N TYR A 93 -15.15 -6.34 -1.24
CA TYR A 93 -15.87 -5.22 -0.62
C TYR A 93 -15.73 -3.91 -1.40
N ILE A 94 -14.63 -3.77 -2.14
CA ILE A 94 -14.29 -2.57 -2.91
C ILE A 94 -14.25 -2.91 -4.41
N PRO A 95 -15.40 -2.95 -5.07
CA PRO A 95 -15.47 -3.35 -6.48
C PRO A 95 -14.88 -2.30 -7.44
N SER A 96 -14.78 -1.03 -7.01
CA SER A 96 -14.21 0.04 -7.80
C SER A 96 -13.16 0.82 -7.01
N TRP A 97 -11.94 0.86 -7.52
CA TRP A 97 -10.83 1.60 -6.92
C TRP A 97 -10.74 3.06 -7.39
N ASN A 98 -11.52 3.45 -8.38
CA ASN A 98 -11.56 4.82 -8.89
C ASN A 98 -12.02 5.84 -7.84
N GLN A 99 -12.72 5.39 -6.79
CA GLN A 99 -13.13 6.22 -5.67
C GLN A 99 -11.96 6.68 -4.77
N PHE A 100 -10.80 5.99 -4.83
CA PHE A 100 -9.62 6.35 -4.05
C PHE A 100 -8.80 7.47 -4.73
N THR A 101 -9.42 8.61 -4.93
CA THR A 101 -8.82 9.72 -5.68
C THR A 101 -7.59 10.33 -5.01
N CYS A 102 -7.45 10.18 -3.68
CA CYS A 102 -6.33 10.70 -2.91
C CYS A 102 -5.27 9.64 -2.56
N LEU A 103 -5.44 8.37 -2.98
CA LEU A 103 -4.53 7.28 -2.59
C LEU A 103 -3.15 7.49 -3.21
N ARG A 104 -2.14 7.62 -2.34
CA ARG A 104 -0.74 7.84 -2.70
C ARG A 104 0.15 6.66 -2.33
N THR A 105 -0.20 5.93 -1.27
CA THR A 105 0.62 4.84 -0.73
C THR A 105 -0.17 3.56 -0.67
N LEU A 106 0.33 2.51 -1.30
CA LEU A 106 -0.20 1.15 -1.21
C LEU A 106 0.91 0.20 -0.74
N SER A 107 0.65 -0.51 0.35
CA SER A 107 1.55 -1.53 0.89
C SER A 107 0.86 -2.88 0.92
N LEU A 108 1.46 -3.86 0.29
CA LEU A 108 0.91 -5.21 0.14
C LEU A 108 1.95 -6.23 0.62
N SER A 109 1.55 -7.09 1.55
CA SER A 109 2.43 -8.14 2.09
C SER A 109 1.71 -9.46 2.22
N ASN A 110 2.49 -10.54 2.22
CA ASN A 110 1.97 -11.91 2.30
C ASN A 110 0.92 -12.21 1.22
N ILE A 111 1.18 -11.78 -0.01
CA ILE A 111 0.24 -11.95 -1.13
C ILE A 111 0.10 -13.45 -1.42
N PRO A 112 -1.14 -13.99 -1.49
CA PRO A 112 -1.36 -15.44 -1.52
C PRO A 112 -1.03 -16.09 -2.86
N SER A 113 -1.13 -15.38 -3.99
CA SER A 113 -0.86 -15.94 -5.31
C SER A 113 -0.42 -14.89 -6.32
N LEU A 114 0.25 -15.35 -7.38
CA LEU A 114 0.64 -14.49 -8.51
C LEU A 114 -0.58 -13.88 -9.21
N GLU A 115 -1.67 -14.62 -9.34
CA GLU A 115 -2.90 -14.11 -9.95
C GLU A 115 -3.44 -12.89 -9.21
N ILE A 116 -3.46 -12.95 -7.88
CA ILE A 116 -3.90 -11.82 -7.04
C ILE A 116 -2.93 -10.66 -7.16
N LEU A 117 -1.61 -10.92 -7.19
CA LEU A 117 -0.61 -9.88 -7.40
C LEU A 117 -0.83 -9.14 -8.72
N LEU A 118 -1.05 -9.85 -9.82
CA LEU A 118 -1.29 -9.26 -11.13
C LEU A 118 -2.59 -8.43 -11.14
N LYS A 119 -3.68 -8.92 -10.55
CA LYS A 119 -4.92 -8.15 -10.38
C LYS A 119 -4.70 -6.85 -9.60
N LEU A 120 -3.91 -6.90 -8.53
CA LEU A 120 -3.58 -5.71 -7.73
C LEU A 120 -2.72 -4.70 -8.51
N LEU A 121 -1.80 -5.18 -9.36
CA LEU A 121 -1.01 -4.29 -10.21
C LEU A 121 -1.87 -3.63 -11.31
N ASP A 122 -2.82 -4.35 -11.90
CA ASP A 122 -3.78 -3.77 -12.83
C ASP A 122 -4.63 -2.67 -12.17
N ILE A 123 -5.00 -2.87 -10.90
CA ILE A 123 -5.66 -1.84 -10.09
C ILE A 123 -4.74 -0.65 -9.86
N CYS A 124 -3.45 -0.86 -9.60
CA CYS A 124 -2.49 0.23 -9.41
C CYS A 124 -2.42 1.18 -10.62
N HIS A 125 -2.63 0.69 -11.84
CA HIS A 125 -2.71 1.53 -13.04
C HIS A 125 -3.94 2.45 -13.08
N GLN A 126 -5.01 2.08 -12.38
CA GLN A 126 -6.23 2.89 -12.27
C GLN A 126 -6.11 3.98 -11.18
N LEU A 127 -5.15 3.84 -10.26
CA LEU A 127 -4.92 4.77 -9.18
C LEU A 127 -4.12 6.00 -9.65
N CYS A 128 -4.83 7.05 -10.01
CA CYS A 128 -4.26 8.24 -10.67
C CYS A 128 -3.22 9.01 -9.84
N ASN A 129 -3.17 8.81 -8.52
CA ASN A 129 -2.27 9.51 -7.62
C ASN A 129 -1.32 8.58 -6.83
N LEU A 130 -1.23 7.30 -7.21
CA LEU A 130 -0.32 6.35 -6.56
C LEU A 130 1.14 6.71 -6.85
N THR A 131 1.87 7.06 -5.80
CA THR A 131 3.28 7.46 -5.87
C THR A 131 4.21 6.52 -5.11
N HIS A 132 3.69 5.77 -4.14
CA HIS A 132 4.47 4.87 -3.30
C HIS A 132 3.86 3.48 -3.31
N LEU A 133 4.63 2.51 -3.75
CA LEU A 133 4.25 1.09 -3.74
C LEU A 133 5.24 0.29 -2.91
N ARG A 134 4.74 -0.45 -1.93
CA ARG A 134 5.52 -1.42 -1.17
C ARG A 134 4.97 -2.80 -1.38
N LEU A 135 5.81 -3.72 -1.82
CA LEU A 135 5.46 -5.12 -2.05
C LEU A 135 6.38 -6.04 -1.26
N SER A 136 5.82 -6.93 -0.46
CA SER A 136 6.55 -8.02 0.17
C SER A 136 6.05 -9.35 -0.39
N LEU A 137 6.92 -10.04 -1.11
CA LEU A 137 6.67 -11.31 -1.79
C LEU A 137 7.33 -12.49 -1.07
N LEU A 138 7.62 -12.36 0.24
CA LEU A 138 8.38 -13.32 1.04
C LEU A 138 7.86 -14.77 0.95
N TYR A 139 6.55 -14.93 0.88
CA TYR A 139 5.89 -16.23 0.88
C TYR A 139 5.35 -16.63 -0.50
N LEU A 140 5.49 -15.77 -1.50
CA LEU A 140 5.03 -16.04 -2.84
C LEU A 140 6.06 -16.92 -3.59
N ARG A 141 5.66 -18.14 -3.93
CA ARG A 141 6.46 -18.99 -4.81
C ARG A 141 6.26 -18.53 -6.24
N ILE A 142 7.23 -17.82 -6.76
CA ILE A 142 7.23 -17.25 -8.11
C ILE A 142 8.54 -17.65 -8.81
N SER A 143 8.47 -18.04 -10.05
CA SER A 143 9.64 -18.29 -10.87
C SER A 143 10.16 -17.00 -11.50
N ARG A 144 11.41 -17.00 -11.95
CA ARG A 144 12.02 -15.84 -12.62
C ARG A 144 11.25 -15.38 -13.87
N PRO A 145 10.78 -16.28 -14.76
CA PRO A 145 9.95 -15.88 -15.90
C PRO A 145 8.63 -15.21 -15.50
N GLU A 146 8.01 -15.65 -14.41
CA GLU A 146 6.76 -15.08 -13.90
C GLU A 146 6.96 -13.73 -13.21
N LEU A 147 8.14 -13.49 -12.63
CA LEU A 147 8.48 -12.22 -12.00
C LEU A 147 8.72 -11.10 -13.03
N GLN A 148 9.17 -11.41 -14.24
CA GLN A 148 9.47 -10.41 -15.27
C GLN A 148 8.26 -9.54 -15.64
N PRO A 149 7.06 -10.10 -15.91
CA PRO A 149 5.85 -9.30 -16.13
C PRO A 149 5.48 -8.43 -14.93
N VAL A 150 5.65 -8.93 -13.70
CA VAL A 150 5.39 -8.19 -12.47
C VAL A 150 6.28 -6.95 -12.38
N ILE A 151 7.60 -7.12 -12.58
CA ILE A 151 8.56 -6.01 -12.58
C ILE A 151 8.23 -4.99 -13.68
N ASN A 152 7.96 -5.45 -14.90
CA ASN A 152 7.62 -4.56 -16.01
C ASN A 152 6.34 -3.78 -15.75
N ASN A 153 5.33 -4.42 -15.15
CA ASN A 153 4.08 -3.79 -14.78
C ASN A 153 4.31 -2.68 -13.73
N ILE A 154 5.12 -2.93 -12.70
CA ILE A 154 5.49 -1.92 -11.69
C ILE A 154 6.22 -0.74 -12.33
N TRP A 155 7.21 -1.02 -13.22
CA TRP A 155 7.99 0.03 -13.89
C TRP A 155 7.16 0.90 -14.84
N SER A 156 6.03 0.39 -15.33
CA SER A 156 5.10 1.12 -16.20
C SER A 156 4.07 1.97 -15.45
N LEU A 157 4.06 1.95 -14.10
CA LEU A 157 3.15 2.79 -13.32
C LEU A 157 3.46 4.28 -13.53
N PRO A 158 2.47 5.09 -13.94
CA PRO A 158 2.72 6.41 -14.55
C PRO A 158 3.24 7.46 -13.57
N LYS A 159 2.96 7.32 -12.27
CA LYS A 159 3.33 8.31 -11.24
C LYS A 159 4.14 7.70 -10.09
N LEU A 160 4.63 6.50 -10.24
CA LEU A 160 5.37 5.83 -9.18
C LEU A 160 6.71 6.55 -8.93
N ILE A 161 6.88 7.10 -7.73
CA ILE A 161 8.09 7.79 -7.29
C ILE A 161 8.96 6.86 -6.44
N ARG A 162 8.32 6.04 -5.59
CA ARG A 162 9.00 5.14 -4.67
C ARG A 162 8.47 3.73 -4.77
N CYS A 163 9.38 2.78 -4.90
CA CYS A 163 9.12 1.36 -4.84
C CYS A 163 9.99 0.68 -3.77
N ASP A 164 9.35 0.05 -2.79
CA ASP A 164 10.00 -0.81 -1.80
C ASP A 164 9.64 -2.26 -2.13
N PHE A 165 10.63 -3.06 -2.48
CA PHE A 165 10.45 -4.41 -2.98
C PHE A 165 11.17 -5.42 -2.10
N ASP A 166 10.44 -6.30 -1.43
CA ASP A 166 10.98 -7.35 -0.57
C ASP A 166 10.63 -8.71 -1.17
N ILE A 167 11.63 -9.37 -1.77
CA ILE A 167 11.47 -10.66 -2.46
C ILE A 167 11.97 -11.85 -1.62
N GLY A 168 12.43 -11.59 -0.40
CA GLY A 168 12.96 -12.64 0.48
C GLY A 168 14.33 -13.19 0.06
N ILE A 169 14.73 -14.27 0.73
CA ILE A 169 16.08 -14.89 0.58
C ILE A 169 16.20 -15.74 -0.70
N SER A 170 15.23 -15.73 -1.57
CA SER A 170 15.25 -16.52 -2.81
C SER A 170 16.24 -15.90 -3.81
N LEU A 171 17.46 -16.36 -3.75
CA LEU A 171 18.71 -15.72 -4.17
C LEU A 171 18.85 -15.30 -5.63
N ASP A 172 18.01 -15.74 -6.56
CA ASP A 172 18.20 -15.46 -7.99
C ASP A 172 16.98 -14.87 -8.71
N LEU A 173 16.01 -14.35 -7.96
CA LEU A 173 14.72 -13.99 -8.54
C LEU A 173 14.64 -12.59 -9.11
N PHE A 174 15.43 -11.63 -8.66
CA PHE A 174 15.27 -10.27 -9.18
C PHE A 174 15.57 -10.21 -10.68
N CYS A 175 14.54 -9.83 -11.45
CA CYS A 175 14.65 -9.58 -12.87
C CYS A 175 14.83 -8.09 -13.14
N LEU A 176 15.71 -7.77 -14.06
CA LEU A 176 15.84 -6.38 -14.51
C LEU A 176 14.64 -5.99 -15.36
N PRO A 177 14.08 -4.80 -15.15
CA PRO A 177 12.98 -4.33 -15.99
C PRO A 177 13.43 -4.19 -17.46
N THR A 178 12.51 -4.51 -18.37
CA THR A 178 12.69 -4.26 -19.81
C THR A 178 12.01 -2.97 -20.25
N THR A 179 11.15 -2.40 -19.38
CA THR A 179 10.48 -1.11 -19.55
C THR A 179 11.25 -0.01 -18.85
N ILE A 180 11.09 1.23 -19.30
CA ILE A 180 11.72 2.41 -18.69
C ILE A 180 10.70 3.10 -17.79
N SER A 181 11.07 3.34 -16.52
CA SER A 181 10.30 4.18 -15.63
C SER A 181 10.91 5.59 -15.60
N SER A 182 10.15 6.57 -16.06
CA SER A 182 10.56 7.99 -16.08
C SER A 182 10.27 8.72 -14.77
N THR A 183 9.61 8.08 -13.81
CA THR A 183 9.13 8.73 -12.57
C THR A 183 9.77 8.17 -11.31
N LEU A 184 10.30 6.94 -11.36
CA LEU A 184 10.86 6.24 -10.19
C LEU A 184 12.16 6.92 -9.72
N GLN A 185 12.13 7.45 -8.48
CA GLN A 185 13.26 8.14 -7.85
C GLN A 185 13.88 7.34 -6.70
N TYR A 186 13.09 6.53 -6.02
CA TYR A 186 13.50 5.75 -4.85
C TYR A 186 13.19 4.27 -5.07
N LEU A 187 14.21 3.44 -5.06
CA LEU A 187 14.07 1.98 -5.15
C LEU A 187 14.77 1.32 -3.97
N SER A 188 14.02 0.51 -3.23
CA SER A 188 14.56 -0.35 -2.19
C SER A 188 14.32 -1.81 -2.58
N VAL A 189 15.38 -2.62 -2.66
CA VAL A 189 15.30 -4.05 -2.94
C VAL A 189 15.89 -4.81 -1.75
N LYS A 190 15.09 -5.67 -1.13
CA LYS A 190 15.51 -6.52 -0.02
C LYS A 190 15.56 -7.97 -0.45
N GLY A 191 16.52 -8.71 0.12
CA GLY A 191 16.64 -10.15 -0.11
C GLY A 191 17.37 -10.55 -1.39
N HIS A 192 18.03 -9.61 -2.08
CA HIS A 192 18.76 -9.91 -3.31
C HIS A 192 20.12 -9.20 -3.40
N HIS A 193 21.09 -9.87 -4.00
CA HIS A 193 22.39 -9.30 -4.36
C HIS A 193 22.36 -8.89 -5.83
N LEU A 194 22.57 -7.59 -6.10
CA LEU A 194 22.71 -7.09 -7.47
C LEU A 194 24.19 -6.98 -7.85
N GLU A 195 24.57 -7.61 -8.94
CA GLU A 195 25.88 -7.41 -9.54
C GLU A 195 26.01 -6.01 -10.14
N TRP A 196 27.23 -5.50 -10.22
CA TRP A 196 27.50 -4.17 -10.81
C TRP A 196 26.93 -4.00 -12.23
N LYS A 197 27.00 -5.05 -13.05
CA LYS A 197 26.39 -5.04 -14.40
C LYS A 197 24.87 -4.87 -14.36
N GLN A 198 24.22 -5.48 -13.38
CA GLN A 198 22.76 -5.36 -13.18
C GLN A 198 22.39 -3.96 -12.70
N ILE A 199 23.16 -3.39 -11.78
CA ILE A 199 22.97 -2.01 -11.29
C ILE A 199 23.07 -1.01 -12.46
N ASN A 200 24.09 -1.13 -13.33
CA ASN A 200 24.22 -0.26 -14.50
C ASN A 200 23.05 -0.38 -15.49
N ARG A 201 22.50 -1.59 -15.66
CA ARG A 201 21.31 -1.79 -16.50
C ARG A 201 20.06 -1.23 -15.83
N LEU A 202 19.93 -1.36 -14.51
CA LEU A 202 18.84 -0.78 -13.73
C LEU A 202 18.81 0.75 -13.91
N PHE A 203 19.93 1.45 -13.79
CA PHE A 203 19.99 2.90 -14.02
C PHE A 203 19.57 3.31 -15.43
N LYS A 204 19.82 2.47 -16.44
CA LYS A 204 19.33 2.73 -17.81
C LYS A 204 17.80 2.64 -17.91
N SER A 205 17.18 1.76 -17.13
CA SER A 205 15.72 1.62 -17.10
C SER A 205 15.03 2.54 -16.08
N THR A 206 15.81 3.28 -15.28
CA THR A 206 15.30 4.23 -14.27
C THR A 206 16.13 5.52 -14.28
N PRO A 207 16.03 6.35 -15.32
CA PRO A 207 16.89 7.53 -15.49
C PRO A 207 16.70 8.59 -14.39
N CYS A 208 15.57 8.60 -13.69
CA CYS A 208 15.27 9.52 -12.60
C CYS A 208 15.64 8.99 -11.22
N LEU A 209 16.25 7.80 -11.13
CA LEU A 209 16.56 7.16 -9.84
C LEU A 209 17.66 7.95 -9.11
N THR A 210 17.33 8.46 -7.93
CA THR A 210 18.24 9.22 -7.05
C THR A 210 18.70 8.41 -5.85
N HIS A 211 17.89 7.43 -5.41
CA HIS A 211 18.16 6.60 -4.24
C HIS A 211 17.96 5.12 -4.56
N LEU A 212 19.02 4.35 -4.40
CA LEU A 212 18.99 2.89 -4.50
C LEU A 212 19.47 2.29 -3.17
N SER A 213 18.60 1.52 -2.52
CA SER A 213 18.94 0.76 -1.31
C SER A 213 18.84 -0.72 -1.62
N ILE A 214 19.92 -1.45 -1.37
CA ILE A 214 19.98 -2.90 -1.53
C ILE A 214 20.33 -3.50 -0.18
N TYR A 215 19.42 -4.29 0.38
CA TYR A 215 19.63 -4.97 1.65
C TYR A 215 19.82 -6.45 1.41
N MET A 216 21.02 -6.94 1.72
CA MET A 216 21.29 -8.38 1.77
C MET A 216 20.72 -8.94 3.07
N ALA A 217 20.01 -10.06 2.99
CA ALA A 217 19.74 -10.86 4.18
C ALA A 217 21.05 -11.51 4.61
N ILE A 218 21.48 -11.29 5.84
CA ILE A 218 22.62 -11.93 6.49
C ILE A 218 22.17 -13.30 7.01
#